data_bde2da36aea6d71ce06afdd0c13ecbb9
#
_entry.id   bde2da36aea6d71ce06afdd0c13ecbb9
#
_cell.length_a   1.000
_cell.length_b   1.000
_cell.length_c   1.000
_cell.angle_alpha   90.00
_cell.angle_beta   90.00
_cell.angle_gamma   90.00
#
_symmetry.space_group_name_H-M   'P 1'
#
loop_
_entity.id
_entity.type
_entity.pdbx_description
1 polymer ?
#
loop_
_entity_poly.entity_id
_entity_poly.type
_entity_poly.pdbx_seq_one_letter_code
_entity_poly.pdbx_strand_id
1 'polypeptide(L)'
;MPPAPTARRVGAFALAAATLIAPATASAAARDQTTLLISRALDGGMPNGQSTNAVISNDRRYARVIAFESDASNLVAGDTNGQRDVFAVRRAGSINNKGTAWRIGRNVLISRAANGGPANGPSFGAATGGAFRKKPSCVAFLSQASNLVGGDTNGRTDAFVKRISGGKPRRVSLPGRRQSPYDTTQVAVSGDCKLIAFVNNGTLYVWKGGRVKRIANGSADPSFSTGLRRDLVFGGARGVYLSRSGTGRPKLVAPGGRNPAYNDIKRRVVTYETARGGHLQIGYRDLGRREQIISDRGGNTGNRDSRAPVIGNSGYYVTFESDASNLGVNALGRAGDGNGVADVYLYTNVRDLTLVQSVERKAEPVPGGGRHPSMSFYANYVVFDSPGPLGAHNGPHQIYMRYLGPV
;
A
#
# COMPACT_ATOMS: atom_id res chain seq x y z
N MET A 1 43.16 90.66 14.08
CA MET A 1 43.09 89.26 14.57
C MET A 1 42.08 88.49 13.73
N PRO A 2 42.50 87.53 12.90
CA PRO A 2 41.63 86.73 12.13
C PRO A 2 41.15 85.47 12.96
N PRO A 3 39.94 84.96 12.75
CA PRO A 3 39.46 83.79 13.47
C PRO A 3 40.02 82.48 12.90
N ALA A 4 40.16 81.52 13.81
CA ALA A 4 40.70 80.16 13.57
C ALA A 4 39.83 79.34 12.65
N PRO A 5 40.37 78.35 11.91
CA PRO A 5 39.60 77.48 10.97
C PRO A 5 38.87 76.36 11.69
N THR A 6 37.63 76.17 11.32
CA THR A 6 36.77 75.09 11.74
C THR A 6 37.22 73.72 11.16
N ALA A 7 37.51 72.77 12.05
CA ALA A 7 37.80 71.40 11.70
C ALA A 7 36.65 70.68 11.03
N ARG A 8 36.81 70.20 9.79
CA ARG A 8 35.90 69.30 9.08
C ARG A 8 35.99 67.91 9.73
N ARG A 9 34.87 67.43 10.26
CA ARG A 9 34.69 66.04 10.64
C ARG A 9 34.65 65.16 9.39
N VAL A 10 35.60 64.26 9.24
CA VAL A 10 35.58 63.15 8.26
C VAL A 10 34.62 62.11 8.80
N GLY A 11 33.52 61.88 8.11
CA GLY A 11 32.58 60.81 8.41
C GLY A 11 33.21 59.48 8.00
N ALA A 12 33.34 58.58 8.97
CA ALA A 12 33.71 57.21 8.72
C ALA A 12 32.49 56.47 8.13
N PHE A 13 32.59 56.07 6.88
CA PHE A 13 31.64 55.09 6.28
C PHE A 13 31.91 53.74 6.89
N ALA A 14 31.01 53.25 7.73
CA ALA A 14 30.98 51.88 8.17
C ALA A 14 30.51 51.03 6.99
N LEU A 15 31.38 50.21 6.40
CA LEU A 15 31.03 49.13 5.52
C LEU A 15 30.23 48.07 6.32
N ALA A 16 28.93 48.03 6.14
CA ALA A 16 28.15 46.91 6.61
C ALA A 16 28.50 45.69 5.77
N ALA A 17 29.27 44.76 6.35
CA ALA A 17 29.46 43.44 5.79
C ALA A 17 28.14 42.70 5.81
N ALA A 18 27.47 42.60 4.65
CA ALA A 18 26.33 41.71 4.45
C ALA A 18 26.87 40.28 4.53
N THR A 19 26.69 39.65 5.68
CA THR A 19 26.85 38.20 5.82
C THR A 19 25.75 37.55 4.99
N LEU A 20 26.12 37.06 3.80
CA LEU A 20 25.32 36.11 3.03
C LEU A 20 25.16 34.87 3.91
N ILE A 21 24.00 34.77 4.57
CA ILE A 21 23.55 33.52 5.16
C ILE A 21 23.20 32.62 3.96
N ALA A 22 24.19 31.81 3.57
CA ALA A 22 23.90 30.69 2.66
C ALA A 22 22.73 29.88 3.24
N PRO A 23 21.71 29.54 2.46
CA PRO A 23 20.68 28.65 2.95
C PRO A 23 21.40 27.37 3.40
N ALA A 24 21.26 27.02 4.66
CA ALA A 24 21.69 25.74 5.18
C ALA A 24 20.97 24.68 4.32
N THR A 25 21.68 24.15 3.34
CA THR A 25 21.30 22.89 2.70
C THR A 25 21.33 21.88 3.84
N ALA A 26 20.15 21.63 4.41
CA ALA A 26 19.99 20.49 5.30
C ALA A 26 20.39 19.27 4.47
N SER A 27 21.65 18.88 4.64
CA SER A 27 22.11 17.54 4.30
C SER A 27 21.16 16.60 5.04
N ALA A 28 20.14 16.11 4.32
CA ALA A 28 19.41 14.95 4.77
C ALA A 28 20.47 13.85 4.83
N ALA A 29 21.04 13.65 6.03
CA ALA A 29 21.90 12.52 6.30
C ALA A 29 21.23 11.32 5.64
N ALA A 30 21.93 10.65 4.73
CA ALA A 30 21.42 9.48 4.05
C ALA A 30 21.08 8.47 5.16
N ARG A 31 19.81 8.46 5.58
CA ARG A 31 19.32 7.57 6.62
C ARG A 31 19.52 6.18 6.07
N ASP A 32 20.08 5.31 6.87
CA ASP A 32 20.36 3.92 6.50
C ASP A 32 19.03 3.22 6.17
N GLN A 33 18.60 3.37 4.92
CA GLN A 33 17.34 2.85 4.41
C GLN A 33 17.56 1.38 4.10
N THR A 34 17.24 0.53 5.07
CA THR A 34 17.38 -0.92 4.90
C THR A 34 16.17 -1.50 4.16
N THR A 35 16.46 -2.35 3.17
CA THR A 35 15.45 -3.19 2.54
C THR A 35 15.54 -4.60 3.11
N LEU A 36 14.41 -5.16 3.54
CA LEU A 36 14.32 -6.46 4.19
C LEU A 36 13.51 -7.42 3.32
N LEU A 37 14.00 -8.65 3.13
CA LEU A 37 13.20 -9.75 2.60
C LEU A 37 12.15 -10.14 3.65
N ILE A 38 10.86 -10.06 3.31
CA ILE A 38 9.73 -10.38 4.21
C ILE A 38 9.26 -11.81 4.04
N SER A 39 9.17 -12.32 2.79
CA SER A 39 8.75 -13.67 2.45
C SER A 39 9.87 -14.69 2.73
N ARG A 40 10.41 -14.73 3.96
CA ARG A 40 11.53 -15.63 4.31
C ARG A 40 11.08 -17.06 4.44
N ALA A 41 11.91 -17.98 3.95
CA ALA A 41 11.81 -19.40 4.27
C ALA A 41 12.02 -19.66 5.79
N LEU A 42 11.71 -20.86 6.24
CA LEU A 42 11.86 -21.27 7.65
C LEU A 42 13.28 -21.15 8.18
N ASP A 43 14.27 -21.39 7.32
CA ASP A 43 15.71 -21.25 7.60
C ASP A 43 16.19 -19.78 7.56
N GLY A 44 15.30 -18.85 7.20
CA GLY A 44 15.60 -17.43 7.03
C GLY A 44 16.09 -17.04 5.65
N GLY A 45 16.27 -17.99 4.74
CA GLY A 45 16.71 -17.80 3.36
C GLY A 45 15.60 -17.42 2.39
N MET A 46 15.90 -17.56 1.09
CA MET A 46 14.97 -17.29 0.00
C MET A 46 13.89 -18.38 -0.06
N PRO A 47 12.63 -18.01 -0.34
CA PRO A 47 11.58 -18.99 -0.60
C PRO A 47 11.85 -19.82 -1.85
N ASN A 48 11.32 -21.05 -1.88
CA ASN A 48 11.39 -21.94 -3.04
C ASN A 48 10.28 -21.71 -4.10
N GLY A 49 9.47 -20.68 -3.94
CA GLY A 49 8.40 -20.27 -4.85
C GLY A 49 8.17 -18.77 -4.83
N GLN A 50 7.34 -18.29 -5.76
CA GLN A 50 7.01 -16.88 -5.90
C GLN A 50 6.15 -16.37 -4.72
N SER A 51 6.39 -15.14 -4.29
CA SER A 51 5.57 -14.40 -3.32
C SER A 51 5.22 -13.02 -3.88
N THR A 52 3.93 -12.64 -3.82
CA THR A 52 3.41 -11.41 -4.43
C THR A 52 2.30 -10.74 -3.59
N ASN A 53 1.86 -9.56 -4.02
CA ASN A 53 0.67 -8.85 -3.52
C ASN A 53 0.66 -8.63 -2.00
N ALA A 54 1.76 -8.11 -1.46
CA ALA A 54 1.84 -7.84 -0.03
C ALA A 54 1.03 -6.62 0.39
N VAL A 55 0.35 -6.73 1.52
CA VAL A 55 -0.35 -5.62 2.17
C VAL A 55 0.13 -5.44 3.59
N ILE A 56 0.52 -4.21 3.97
CA ILE A 56 0.95 -3.85 5.32
C ILE A 56 -0.16 -3.15 6.09
N SER A 57 -0.30 -3.44 7.38
CA SER A 57 -1.35 -2.84 8.19
C SER A 57 -1.16 -1.33 8.41
N ASN A 58 -2.27 -0.58 8.31
CA ASN A 58 -2.34 0.88 8.42
C ASN A 58 -2.46 1.40 9.88
N ASP A 59 -1.95 0.68 10.86
CA ASP A 59 -2.07 1.02 12.28
C ASP A 59 -0.94 1.96 12.77
N ARG A 60 -0.86 3.16 12.19
CA ARG A 60 0.15 4.20 12.45
C ARG A 60 1.57 3.70 12.08
N ARG A 61 2.57 4.06 12.93
CA ARG A 61 3.95 3.60 12.84
C ARG A 61 4.18 2.21 13.42
N TYR A 62 3.14 1.58 13.97
CA TYR A 62 3.24 0.22 14.48
C TYR A 62 3.42 -0.79 13.34
N ALA A 63 2.61 -0.68 12.28
CA ALA A 63 2.69 -1.56 11.12
C ALA A 63 2.91 -3.03 11.53
N ARG A 64 1.95 -3.57 12.28
CA ARG A 64 2.15 -4.82 13.03
C ARG A 64 2.14 -6.08 12.19
N VAL A 65 1.56 -6.01 11.00
CA VAL A 65 1.29 -7.18 10.16
C VAL A 65 1.53 -6.85 8.70
N ILE A 66 2.17 -7.77 8.00
CA ILE A 66 2.21 -7.83 6.55
C ILE A 66 1.54 -9.15 6.16
N ALA A 67 0.55 -9.11 5.26
CA ALA A 67 -0.04 -10.29 4.65
C ALA A 67 0.34 -10.32 3.16
N PHE A 68 0.53 -11.52 2.61
CA PHE A 68 0.93 -11.73 1.21
C PHE A 68 0.50 -13.12 0.73
N GLU A 69 0.60 -13.36 -0.55
CA GLU A 69 0.36 -14.67 -1.15
C GLU A 69 1.67 -15.27 -1.67
N SER A 70 1.78 -16.60 -1.63
CA SER A 70 3.00 -17.31 -2.04
C SER A 70 2.72 -18.71 -2.56
N ASP A 71 3.50 -19.12 -3.57
CA ASP A 71 3.56 -20.48 -4.10
C ASP A 71 4.64 -21.33 -3.39
N ALA A 72 5.37 -20.72 -2.43
CA ALA A 72 6.48 -21.39 -1.74
C ALA A 72 5.97 -22.32 -0.63
N SER A 73 6.47 -23.56 -0.63
CA SER A 73 6.14 -24.59 0.37
C SER A 73 7.03 -24.55 1.63
N ASN A 74 8.08 -23.73 1.64
CA ASN A 74 9.08 -23.68 2.71
C ASN A 74 8.93 -22.46 3.66
N LEU A 75 7.81 -21.72 3.59
CA LEU A 75 7.57 -20.57 4.47
C LEU A 75 7.11 -20.98 5.88
N VAL A 76 6.42 -22.11 6.00
CA VAL A 76 5.96 -22.70 7.27
C VAL A 76 6.11 -24.22 7.20
N ALA A 77 6.26 -24.88 8.36
CA ALA A 77 6.26 -26.32 8.42
C ALA A 77 4.88 -26.90 8.07
N GLY A 78 4.87 -28.01 7.31
CA GLY A 78 3.66 -28.74 6.96
C GLY A 78 2.80 -28.07 5.88
N ASP A 79 3.36 -27.19 5.10
CA ASP A 79 2.79 -26.72 3.84
C ASP A 79 3.20 -27.69 2.74
N THR A 80 2.29 -28.60 2.39
CA THR A 80 2.55 -29.74 1.51
C THR A 80 1.55 -29.85 0.35
N ASN A 81 0.68 -28.82 0.19
CA ASN A 81 -0.39 -28.88 -0.81
C ASN A 81 0.05 -28.51 -2.23
N GLY A 82 1.22 -27.90 -2.42
CA GLY A 82 1.70 -27.41 -3.70
C GLY A 82 0.80 -26.31 -4.32
N GLN A 83 0.04 -25.63 -3.51
CA GLN A 83 -0.88 -24.57 -3.92
C GLN A 83 -0.36 -23.20 -3.50
N ARG A 84 -0.87 -22.15 -4.16
CA ARG A 84 -0.72 -20.79 -3.66
C ARG A 84 -1.48 -20.63 -2.36
N ASP A 85 -0.81 -20.10 -1.35
CA ASP A 85 -1.39 -19.87 -0.03
C ASP A 85 -1.24 -18.42 0.43
N VAL A 86 -2.09 -18.01 1.39
CA VAL A 86 -2.03 -16.70 2.03
C VAL A 86 -1.32 -16.82 3.36
N PHE A 87 -0.30 -15.99 3.54
CA PHE A 87 0.53 -15.90 4.74
C PHE A 87 0.39 -14.55 5.41
N ALA A 88 0.76 -14.49 6.68
CA ALA A 88 0.96 -13.24 7.41
C ALA A 88 2.23 -13.29 8.24
N VAL A 89 2.97 -12.19 8.28
CA VAL A 89 4.13 -11.98 9.15
C VAL A 89 3.77 -10.94 10.19
N ARG A 90 4.01 -11.23 11.46
CA ARG A 90 3.87 -10.26 12.54
C ARG A 90 5.20 -9.56 12.80
N ARG A 91 5.14 -8.28 13.07
CA ARG A 91 6.29 -7.56 13.59
C ARG A 91 6.71 -8.12 14.94
N ALA A 92 7.99 -8.48 15.07
CA ALA A 92 8.57 -9.01 16.30
C ALA A 92 9.18 -7.92 17.19
N GLY A 93 9.50 -8.28 18.44
CA GLY A 93 10.12 -7.41 19.42
C GLY A 93 9.20 -6.35 20.01
N SER A 94 9.77 -5.38 20.71
CA SER A 94 9.03 -4.26 21.29
C SER A 94 8.52 -3.34 20.18
N ILE A 95 7.21 -3.18 20.10
CA ILE A 95 6.53 -2.40 19.07
C ILE A 95 6.04 -1.09 19.69
N ASN A 96 6.62 0.03 19.28
CA ASN A 96 6.23 1.36 19.72
C ASN A 96 5.80 2.23 18.52
N ASN A 97 5.29 3.43 18.78
CA ASN A 97 4.87 4.38 17.74
C ASN A 97 5.98 5.37 17.34
N LYS A 98 7.26 5.01 17.49
CA LYS A 98 8.40 5.87 17.14
C LYS A 98 8.89 5.67 15.69
N GLY A 99 8.31 4.71 14.95
CA GLY A 99 8.76 4.40 13.59
C GLY A 99 10.15 3.77 13.56
N THR A 100 10.45 2.88 14.50
CA THR A 100 11.71 2.14 14.55
C THR A 100 11.78 1.08 13.47
N ALA A 101 12.99 0.64 13.12
CA ALA A 101 13.21 -0.44 12.15
C ALA A 101 12.32 -1.66 12.46
N TRP A 102 11.80 -2.28 11.41
CA TRP A 102 10.90 -3.40 11.52
C TRP A 102 11.70 -4.70 11.80
N ARG A 103 11.26 -5.47 12.77
CA ARG A 103 11.83 -6.80 13.05
C ARG A 103 10.86 -7.85 12.52
N ILE A 104 11.38 -8.78 11.71
CA ILE A 104 10.59 -9.83 11.09
C ILE A 104 10.28 -10.90 12.12
N GLY A 105 8.99 -11.24 12.26
CA GLY A 105 8.54 -12.38 13.03
C GLY A 105 8.38 -13.63 12.17
N ARG A 106 7.72 -14.65 12.72
CA ARG A 106 7.46 -15.90 11.99
C ARG A 106 6.30 -15.72 11.00
N ASN A 107 6.38 -16.44 9.90
CA ASN A 107 5.25 -16.62 8.99
C ASN A 107 4.13 -17.42 9.67
N VAL A 108 2.90 -17.06 9.35
CA VAL A 108 1.69 -17.78 9.78
C VAL A 108 0.86 -18.10 8.55
N LEU A 109 0.55 -19.35 8.31
CA LEU A 109 -0.36 -19.77 7.24
C LEU A 109 -1.79 -19.34 7.60
N ILE A 110 -2.33 -18.42 6.82
CA ILE A 110 -3.68 -17.87 7.01
C ILE A 110 -4.72 -18.78 6.36
N SER A 111 -4.49 -19.26 5.14
CA SER A 111 -5.38 -20.11 4.35
C SER A 111 -5.40 -21.57 4.82
N ARG A 112 -5.30 -21.82 6.10
CA ARG A 112 -5.30 -23.17 6.70
C ARG A 112 -6.70 -23.77 6.73
N ALA A 113 -6.82 -25.02 6.36
CA ALA A 113 -8.07 -25.77 6.36
C ALA A 113 -8.74 -25.84 7.76
N ALA A 114 -10.01 -26.16 7.80
CA ALA A 114 -10.81 -26.26 9.04
C ALA A 114 -10.29 -27.30 10.04
N ASN A 115 -9.64 -28.35 9.58
CA ASN A 115 -9.00 -29.38 10.39
C ASN A 115 -7.57 -29.01 10.85
N GLY A 116 -7.06 -27.85 10.41
CA GLY A 116 -5.72 -27.39 10.73
C GLY A 116 -4.64 -27.83 9.73
N GLY A 117 -4.96 -28.62 8.73
CA GLY A 117 -4.08 -28.99 7.62
C GLY A 117 -3.98 -27.93 6.53
N PRO A 118 -3.28 -28.24 5.42
CA PRO A 118 -3.23 -27.35 4.27
C PRO A 118 -4.58 -27.26 3.53
N ALA A 119 -4.79 -26.17 2.81
CA ALA A 119 -5.93 -25.99 1.92
C ALA A 119 -5.85 -26.95 0.73
N ASN A 120 -6.99 -27.39 0.18
CA ASN A 120 -7.03 -28.26 -0.99
C ASN A 120 -7.18 -27.49 -2.33
N GLY A 121 -6.99 -26.20 -2.31
CA GLY A 121 -7.00 -25.32 -3.49
C GLY A 121 -6.36 -23.99 -3.21
N PRO A 122 -6.02 -23.20 -4.25
CA PRO A 122 -5.28 -21.97 -4.10
C PRO A 122 -6.04 -20.89 -3.31
N SER A 123 -5.26 -20.06 -2.61
CA SER A 123 -5.73 -18.90 -1.85
C SER A 123 -4.89 -17.67 -2.21
N PHE A 124 -5.53 -16.51 -2.39
CA PHE A 124 -4.91 -15.29 -2.89
C PHE A 124 -5.69 -14.03 -2.48
N GLY A 125 -5.30 -12.83 -2.98
CA GLY A 125 -6.01 -11.58 -2.76
C GLY A 125 -6.05 -11.17 -1.30
N ALA A 126 -4.94 -11.26 -0.58
CA ALA A 126 -4.86 -10.94 0.84
C ALA A 126 -5.17 -9.46 1.13
N ALA A 127 -6.01 -9.19 2.14
CA ALA A 127 -6.26 -7.87 2.68
C ALA A 127 -6.17 -7.91 4.21
N THR A 128 -5.37 -7.05 4.83
CA THR A 128 -5.21 -7.02 6.28
C THR A 128 -6.03 -5.91 6.92
N GLY A 129 -6.61 -6.19 8.08
CA GLY A 129 -7.14 -5.16 8.95
C GLY A 129 -6.03 -4.24 9.47
N GLY A 130 -6.41 -3.20 10.19
CA GLY A 130 -5.52 -2.18 10.71
C GLY A 130 -5.85 -0.82 10.09
N ALA A 131 -6.05 0.17 10.94
CA ALA A 131 -6.29 1.54 10.56
C ALA A 131 -5.74 2.45 11.66
N PHE A 132 -5.77 3.74 11.44
CA PHE A 132 -5.37 4.71 12.46
C PHE A 132 -6.02 4.40 13.82
N ARG A 133 -5.22 4.08 14.82
CA ARG A 133 -5.63 3.66 16.18
C ARG A 133 -6.35 2.31 16.28
N LYS A 134 -6.35 1.49 15.23
CA LYS A 134 -6.92 0.13 15.26
C LYS A 134 -5.84 -0.89 14.96
N LYS A 135 -5.64 -1.82 15.88
CA LYS A 135 -4.72 -2.96 15.69
C LYS A 135 -5.28 -3.89 14.61
N PRO A 136 -4.46 -4.40 13.70
CA PRO A 136 -4.87 -5.46 12.79
C PRO A 136 -5.20 -6.72 13.60
N SER A 137 -6.35 -7.32 13.32
CA SER A 137 -6.80 -8.53 14.01
C SER A 137 -7.20 -9.66 13.07
N CYS A 138 -7.29 -9.38 11.78
CA CYS A 138 -7.71 -10.33 10.77
C CYS A 138 -7.02 -10.11 9.42
N VAL A 139 -7.03 -11.16 8.61
CA VAL A 139 -6.77 -11.13 7.18
C VAL A 139 -8.02 -11.64 6.47
N ALA A 140 -8.50 -10.91 5.47
CA ALA A 140 -9.47 -11.38 4.50
C ALA A 140 -8.72 -11.86 3.25
N PHE A 141 -9.26 -12.85 2.55
CA PHE A 141 -8.63 -13.43 1.37
C PHE A 141 -9.65 -14.18 0.51
N LEU A 142 -9.26 -14.52 -0.70
CA LEU A 142 -10.00 -15.34 -1.64
C LEU A 142 -9.44 -16.76 -1.64
N SER A 143 -10.29 -17.77 -1.87
CA SER A 143 -9.84 -19.14 -2.01
C SER A 143 -10.78 -19.98 -2.85
N GLN A 144 -10.21 -20.92 -3.60
CA GLN A 144 -10.93 -21.99 -4.31
C GLN A 144 -10.99 -23.30 -3.50
N ALA A 145 -10.39 -23.32 -2.31
CA ALA A 145 -10.35 -24.49 -1.46
C ALA A 145 -11.72 -24.77 -0.82
N SER A 146 -12.21 -25.98 -0.96
CA SER A 146 -13.48 -26.45 -0.39
C SER A 146 -13.37 -26.88 1.09
N ASN A 147 -12.15 -27.01 1.63
CA ASN A 147 -11.90 -27.54 2.98
C ASN A 147 -11.60 -26.47 4.04
N LEU A 148 -11.67 -25.17 3.69
CA LEU A 148 -11.46 -24.08 4.65
C LEU A 148 -12.61 -23.98 5.67
N VAL A 149 -13.82 -24.31 5.24
CA VAL A 149 -15.04 -24.39 6.09
C VAL A 149 -15.86 -25.61 5.68
N GLY A 150 -16.68 -26.11 6.60
CA GLY A 150 -17.62 -27.17 6.25
C GLY A 150 -18.72 -26.67 5.32
N GLY A 151 -19.16 -27.52 4.40
CA GLY A 151 -20.28 -27.23 3.48
C GLY A 151 -19.96 -26.25 2.38
N ASP A 152 -18.73 -26.12 1.98
CA ASP A 152 -18.30 -25.41 0.78
C ASP A 152 -18.32 -26.39 -0.40
N THR A 153 -19.33 -26.29 -1.27
CA THR A 153 -19.64 -27.28 -2.31
C THR A 153 -19.91 -26.69 -3.67
N ASN A 154 -19.75 -25.36 -3.83
CA ASN A 154 -20.04 -24.69 -5.10
C ASN A 154 -18.92 -24.80 -6.14
N GLY A 155 -17.70 -25.22 -5.74
CA GLY A 155 -16.53 -25.28 -6.62
C GLY A 155 -16.09 -23.91 -7.16
N ARG A 156 -16.35 -22.84 -6.43
CA ARG A 156 -16.05 -21.46 -6.83
C ARG A 156 -15.09 -20.79 -5.86
N THR A 157 -14.50 -19.71 -6.34
CA THR A 157 -13.72 -18.82 -5.46
C THR A 157 -14.64 -18.10 -4.50
N ASP A 158 -14.40 -18.27 -3.21
CA ASP A 158 -15.12 -17.61 -2.13
C ASP A 158 -14.23 -16.62 -1.36
N ALA A 159 -14.83 -15.64 -0.69
CA ALA A 159 -14.14 -14.73 0.22
C ALA A 159 -14.21 -15.26 1.65
N PHE A 160 -13.05 -15.22 2.32
CA PHE A 160 -12.89 -15.68 3.69
C PHE A 160 -12.28 -14.59 4.57
N VAL A 161 -12.45 -14.74 5.87
CA VAL A 161 -11.74 -13.96 6.89
C VAL A 161 -11.23 -14.88 7.97
N LYS A 162 -9.99 -14.63 8.43
CA LYS A 162 -9.39 -15.35 9.56
C LYS A 162 -8.76 -14.38 10.54
N ARG A 163 -8.87 -14.66 11.83
CA ARG A 163 -8.16 -13.93 12.88
C ARG A 163 -6.66 -14.26 12.82
N ILE A 164 -5.82 -13.25 12.94
CA ILE A 164 -4.37 -13.41 12.97
C ILE A 164 -3.91 -14.13 14.25
N SER A 165 -4.68 -14.01 15.33
CA SER A 165 -4.40 -14.68 16.61
C SER A 165 -4.63 -16.20 16.57
N GLY A 166 -5.28 -16.72 15.53
CA GLY A 166 -5.63 -18.13 15.38
C GLY A 166 -7.12 -18.37 15.14
N GLY A 167 -7.54 -19.63 15.20
CA GLY A 167 -8.89 -20.06 14.90
C GLY A 167 -9.11 -20.46 13.45
N LYS A 168 -10.35 -20.89 13.14
CA LYS A 168 -10.74 -21.34 11.79
C LYS A 168 -11.08 -20.15 10.88
N PRO A 169 -10.87 -20.25 9.56
CA PRO A 169 -11.42 -19.30 8.60
C PRO A 169 -12.94 -19.26 8.68
N ARG A 170 -13.51 -18.15 8.24
CA ARG A 170 -14.96 -17.98 8.09
C ARG A 170 -15.25 -17.48 6.67
N ARG A 171 -16.11 -18.16 5.93
CA ARG A 171 -16.61 -17.68 4.65
C ARG A 171 -17.52 -16.46 4.87
N VAL A 172 -17.35 -15.42 4.06
CA VAL A 172 -18.08 -14.16 4.13
C VAL A 172 -18.83 -13.86 2.83
N SER A 173 -18.42 -14.47 1.72
CA SER A 173 -19.14 -14.38 0.44
C SER A 173 -20.43 -15.20 0.51
N LEU A 174 -21.56 -14.52 0.39
CA LEU A 174 -22.91 -15.07 0.31
C LEU A 174 -23.11 -16.33 1.19
N PRO A 175 -22.97 -16.21 2.52
CA PRO A 175 -23.11 -17.35 3.44
C PRO A 175 -24.55 -17.85 3.44
N GLY A 176 -24.74 -19.16 3.54
CA GLY A 176 -26.03 -19.81 3.63
C GLY A 176 -26.12 -21.06 2.77
N ARG A 177 -27.32 -21.67 2.69
CA ARG A 177 -27.57 -22.91 1.91
C ARG A 177 -27.46 -22.69 0.40
N ARG A 178 -27.61 -21.45 -0.07
CA ARG A 178 -27.46 -21.09 -1.50
C ARG A 178 -26.16 -20.36 -1.69
N GLN A 179 -25.12 -21.12 -1.98
CA GLN A 179 -23.82 -20.56 -2.38
C GLN A 179 -23.93 -19.92 -3.77
N SER A 180 -23.07 -18.91 -4.02
CA SER A 180 -23.04 -18.29 -5.34
C SER A 180 -22.57 -19.30 -6.42
N PRO A 181 -23.20 -19.32 -7.59
CA PRO A 181 -22.67 -20.05 -8.74
C PRO A 181 -21.52 -19.31 -9.44
N TYR A 182 -21.15 -18.11 -8.96
CA TYR A 182 -20.12 -17.26 -9.54
C TYR A 182 -18.95 -17.09 -8.59
N ASP A 183 -17.77 -16.88 -9.16
CA ASP A 183 -16.55 -16.60 -8.40
C ASP A 183 -16.61 -15.22 -7.72
N THR A 184 -16.07 -15.15 -6.52
CA THR A 184 -15.73 -13.91 -5.87
C THR A 184 -14.35 -13.47 -6.35
N THR A 185 -14.25 -12.28 -6.90
CA THR A 185 -13.05 -11.82 -7.62
C THR A 185 -12.18 -10.85 -6.82
N GLN A 186 -12.76 -10.19 -5.81
CA GLN A 186 -12.05 -9.17 -5.02
C GLN A 186 -12.55 -9.15 -3.58
N VAL A 187 -11.66 -8.82 -2.65
CA VAL A 187 -11.98 -8.68 -1.23
C VAL A 187 -11.23 -7.52 -0.60
N ALA A 188 -11.89 -6.81 0.31
CA ALA A 188 -11.29 -5.77 1.14
C ALA A 188 -11.85 -5.85 2.57
N VAL A 189 -11.07 -5.40 3.55
CA VAL A 189 -11.47 -5.46 4.96
C VAL A 189 -11.31 -4.10 5.65
N SER A 190 -12.28 -3.72 6.46
CA SER A 190 -12.17 -2.51 7.28
C SER A 190 -11.09 -2.65 8.36
N GLY A 191 -10.47 -1.54 8.73
CA GLY A 191 -9.35 -1.54 9.68
C GLY A 191 -9.65 -2.18 11.04
N ASP A 192 -10.92 -2.27 11.46
CA ASP A 192 -11.35 -2.94 12.69
C ASP A 192 -11.92 -4.35 12.44
N CYS A 193 -11.79 -4.88 11.23
CA CYS A 193 -12.26 -6.21 10.83
C CYS A 193 -13.77 -6.45 10.98
N LYS A 194 -14.58 -5.40 11.08
CA LYS A 194 -16.04 -5.54 11.25
C LYS A 194 -16.81 -5.57 9.95
N LEU A 195 -16.26 -4.98 8.88
CA LEU A 195 -16.82 -4.99 7.55
C LEU A 195 -15.85 -5.66 6.59
N ILE A 196 -16.40 -6.50 5.71
CA ILE A 196 -15.65 -7.12 4.61
C ILE A 196 -16.43 -6.85 3.34
N ALA A 197 -15.81 -6.14 2.41
CA ALA A 197 -16.35 -5.90 1.07
C ALA A 197 -15.82 -7.00 0.14
N PHE A 198 -16.67 -7.47 -0.77
CA PHE A 198 -16.28 -8.42 -1.80
C PHE A 198 -17.08 -8.19 -3.07
N VAL A 199 -16.49 -8.54 -4.20
CA VAL A 199 -17.14 -8.47 -5.51
C VAL A 199 -17.44 -9.89 -6.00
N ASN A 200 -18.72 -10.17 -6.27
CA ASN A 200 -19.17 -11.44 -6.82
C ASN A 200 -20.05 -11.15 -8.04
N ASN A 201 -19.70 -11.72 -9.18
CA ASN A 201 -20.37 -11.46 -10.46
C ASN A 201 -20.56 -9.94 -10.74
N GLY A 202 -19.50 -9.15 -10.61
CA GLY A 202 -19.52 -7.69 -10.83
C GLY A 202 -20.39 -6.90 -9.85
N THR A 203 -20.96 -7.54 -8.82
CA THR A 203 -21.75 -6.89 -7.78
C THR A 203 -20.94 -6.77 -6.49
N LEU A 204 -20.88 -5.57 -5.96
CA LEU A 204 -20.23 -5.27 -4.67
C LEU A 204 -21.19 -5.53 -3.52
N TYR A 205 -20.71 -6.32 -2.59
CA TYR A 205 -21.37 -6.64 -1.33
C TYR A 205 -20.52 -6.23 -0.13
N VAL A 206 -21.16 -6.01 1.00
CA VAL A 206 -20.49 -5.84 2.31
C VAL A 206 -21.09 -6.82 3.31
N TRP A 207 -20.24 -7.67 3.86
CA TRP A 207 -20.55 -8.53 4.99
C TRP A 207 -20.33 -7.78 6.31
N LYS A 208 -21.28 -7.93 7.25
CA LYS A 208 -21.25 -7.40 8.61
C LYS A 208 -21.91 -8.35 9.59
N GLY A 209 -21.15 -8.96 10.48
CA GLY A 209 -21.70 -9.79 11.57
C GLY A 209 -22.59 -10.95 11.11
N GLY A 210 -22.33 -11.58 9.98
CA GLY A 210 -23.12 -12.68 9.42
C GLY A 210 -24.16 -12.27 8.39
N ARG A 211 -24.41 -10.98 8.22
CA ARG A 211 -25.36 -10.44 7.21
C ARG A 211 -24.58 -9.86 6.04
N VAL A 212 -25.09 -10.05 4.83
CA VAL A 212 -24.55 -9.49 3.59
C VAL A 212 -25.52 -8.45 3.03
N LYS A 213 -24.99 -7.28 2.69
CA LYS A 213 -25.73 -6.20 2.05
C LYS A 213 -25.14 -5.94 0.66
N ARG A 214 -25.98 -5.91 -0.36
CA ARG A 214 -25.63 -5.45 -1.71
C ARG A 214 -25.44 -3.93 -1.70
N ILE A 215 -24.37 -3.45 -2.32
CA ILE A 215 -24.00 -2.03 -2.36
C ILE A 215 -24.22 -1.46 -3.76
N ALA A 216 -23.64 -2.09 -4.80
CA ALA A 216 -23.74 -1.61 -6.18
C ALA A 216 -23.44 -2.74 -7.17
N ASN A 217 -23.92 -2.58 -8.42
CA ASN A 217 -23.58 -3.45 -9.55
C ASN A 217 -22.51 -2.80 -10.42
N GLY A 218 -21.87 -3.60 -11.30
CA GLY A 218 -20.82 -3.12 -12.20
C GLY A 218 -19.67 -2.47 -11.44
N SER A 219 -19.28 -3.09 -10.31
CA SER A 219 -18.31 -2.51 -9.36
C SER A 219 -17.06 -3.36 -9.28
N ALA A 220 -15.93 -2.67 -9.04
CA ALA A 220 -14.61 -3.27 -8.87
C ALA A 220 -13.79 -2.48 -7.83
N ASP A 221 -12.65 -3.05 -7.44
CA ASP A 221 -11.60 -2.43 -6.66
C ASP A 221 -12.09 -1.80 -5.34
N PRO A 222 -12.77 -2.56 -4.48
CA PRO A 222 -13.24 -2.05 -3.20
C PRO A 222 -12.05 -1.78 -2.26
N SER A 223 -12.04 -0.59 -1.63
CA SER A 223 -11.02 -0.21 -0.65
C SER A 223 -11.67 0.53 0.52
N PHE A 224 -11.39 0.07 1.75
CA PHE A 224 -11.83 0.79 2.95
C PHE A 224 -10.89 1.92 3.30
N SER A 225 -11.44 2.98 3.88
CA SER A 225 -10.65 4.11 4.36
C SER A 225 -9.60 3.68 5.38
N THR A 226 -8.43 4.31 5.31
CA THR A 226 -7.32 4.10 6.27
C THR A 226 -7.58 4.71 7.65
N GLY A 227 -8.70 5.43 7.82
CA GLY A 227 -9.12 6.07 9.06
C GLY A 227 -10.06 5.22 9.90
N LEU A 228 -10.99 5.89 10.61
CA LEU A 228 -11.86 5.26 11.60
C LEU A 228 -13.31 5.06 11.15
N ARG A 229 -13.72 5.69 10.05
CA ARG A 229 -15.14 5.76 9.64
C ARG A 229 -15.64 4.54 8.90
N ARG A 230 -14.76 3.64 8.45
CA ARG A 230 -15.08 2.50 7.60
C ARG A 230 -15.76 2.92 6.28
N ASP A 231 -15.46 4.11 5.79
CA ASP A 231 -15.94 4.54 4.48
C ASP A 231 -15.34 3.59 3.42
N LEU A 232 -16.13 3.26 2.41
CA LEU A 232 -15.74 2.34 1.34
C LEU A 232 -15.74 3.10 0.02
N VAL A 233 -14.62 3.07 -0.69
CA VAL A 233 -14.53 3.51 -2.08
C VAL A 233 -14.45 2.32 -3.02
N PHE A 234 -14.91 2.49 -4.25
CA PHE A 234 -14.87 1.45 -5.27
C PHE A 234 -15.04 2.06 -6.67
N GLY A 235 -14.51 1.38 -7.68
CA GLY A 235 -14.75 1.69 -9.09
C GLY A 235 -16.14 1.26 -9.53
N GLY A 236 -16.75 2.01 -10.43
CA GLY A 236 -18.01 1.68 -11.08
C GLY A 236 -18.09 2.31 -12.45
N ALA A 237 -19.21 2.14 -13.17
CA ALA A 237 -19.36 2.50 -14.59
C ALA A 237 -18.99 3.97 -14.94
N ARG A 238 -19.13 4.92 -14.01
CA ARG A 238 -18.89 6.35 -14.25
C ARG A 238 -17.64 6.89 -13.52
N GLY A 239 -16.93 6.03 -12.80
CA GLY A 239 -15.76 6.45 -12.01
C GLY A 239 -15.78 5.91 -10.59
N VAL A 240 -15.12 6.60 -9.67
CA VAL A 240 -15.00 6.21 -8.26
C VAL A 240 -16.20 6.68 -7.45
N TYR A 241 -16.76 5.75 -6.69
CA TYR A 241 -17.86 6.00 -5.76
C TYR A 241 -17.39 5.87 -4.30
N LEU A 242 -18.04 6.62 -3.43
CA LEU A 242 -17.85 6.59 -1.98
C LEU A 242 -19.16 6.18 -1.29
N SER A 243 -19.11 5.10 -0.51
CA SER A 243 -20.18 4.65 0.40
C SER A 243 -19.78 4.95 1.85
N ARG A 244 -20.50 5.84 2.51
CA ARG A 244 -20.24 6.20 3.91
C ARG A 244 -20.49 5.02 4.84
N SER A 245 -19.63 4.88 5.85
CA SER A 245 -19.68 3.78 6.82
C SER A 245 -19.72 2.38 6.17
N GLY A 246 -19.25 2.27 4.93
CA GLY A 246 -19.16 1.05 4.15
C GLY A 246 -20.49 0.52 3.58
N THR A 247 -21.62 1.03 4.02
CA THR A 247 -22.96 0.53 3.65
C THR A 247 -23.97 1.62 3.28
N GLY A 248 -23.55 2.89 3.28
CA GLY A 248 -24.38 4.01 2.86
C GLY A 248 -24.63 4.05 1.35
N ARG A 249 -25.56 4.88 0.89
CA ARG A 249 -25.81 5.10 -0.54
C ARG A 249 -24.54 5.61 -1.24
N PRO A 250 -24.07 4.97 -2.31
CA PRO A 250 -22.89 5.40 -3.04
C PRO A 250 -23.07 6.77 -3.68
N LYS A 251 -22.01 7.60 -3.62
CA LYS A 251 -21.95 8.90 -4.31
C LYS A 251 -20.72 8.91 -5.20
N LEU A 252 -20.84 9.39 -6.43
CA LEU A 252 -19.73 9.60 -7.35
C LEU A 252 -18.80 10.69 -6.79
N VAL A 253 -17.50 10.39 -6.65
CA VAL A 253 -16.52 11.32 -6.07
C VAL A 253 -15.35 11.63 -7.01
N ALA A 254 -15.05 10.75 -7.98
CA ALA A 254 -14.06 10.99 -9.03
C ALA A 254 -14.56 10.40 -10.36
N PRO A 255 -15.13 11.23 -11.26
CA PRO A 255 -15.55 10.77 -12.59
C PRO A 255 -14.37 10.22 -13.39
N GLY A 256 -14.58 9.12 -14.13
CA GLY A 256 -13.56 8.48 -14.98
C GLY A 256 -12.45 7.74 -14.22
N GLY A 257 -12.41 7.84 -12.88
CA GLY A 257 -11.42 7.15 -12.06
C GLY A 257 -11.75 5.67 -11.83
N ARG A 258 -10.71 4.86 -11.55
CA ARG A 258 -10.80 3.44 -11.17
C ARG A 258 -9.73 3.08 -10.15
N ASN A 259 -9.76 1.89 -9.59
CA ASN A 259 -8.81 1.36 -8.60
C ASN A 259 -8.49 2.38 -7.47
N PRO A 260 -9.48 2.76 -6.65
CA PRO A 260 -9.32 3.85 -5.69
C PRO A 260 -8.71 3.41 -4.36
N ALA A 261 -8.00 4.36 -3.71
CA ALA A 261 -7.69 4.29 -2.29
C ALA A 261 -8.17 5.58 -1.59
N TYR A 262 -8.54 5.48 -0.30
CA TYR A 262 -9.19 6.58 0.39
C TYR A 262 -8.70 6.77 1.83
N ASN A 263 -8.48 8.03 2.19
CA ASN A 263 -8.19 8.45 3.56
C ASN A 263 -9.23 9.45 4.06
N ASP A 264 -9.75 9.22 5.27
CA ASP A 264 -10.79 10.03 5.91
C ASP A 264 -10.32 10.75 7.18
N ILE A 265 -9.00 10.78 7.45
CA ILE A 265 -8.42 11.47 8.60
C ILE A 265 -8.05 12.89 8.20
N LYS A 266 -8.50 13.89 8.96
CA LYS A 266 -8.32 15.34 8.75
C LYS A 266 -8.82 15.82 7.37
N ARG A 267 -8.18 15.37 6.28
CA ARG A 267 -8.59 15.62 4.89
C ARG A 267 -9.27 14.37 4.34
N ARG A 268 -10.22 14.55 3.45
CA ARG A 268 -10.93 13.47 2.77
C ARG A 268 -10.38 13.34 1.36
N VAL A 269 -9.33 12.55 1.24
CA VAL A 269 -8.58 12.42 0.00
C VAL A 269 -8.84 11.05 -0.62
N VAL A 270 -9.18 11.04 -1.88
CA VAL A 270 -9.23 9.86 -2.74
C VAL A 270 -8.11 9.94 -3.76
N THR A 271 -7.40 8.82 -3.94
CA THR A 271 -6.48 8.59 -5.07
C THR A 271 -7.04 7.49 -5.95
N TYR A 272 -6.74 7.54 -7.22
CA TYR A 272 -7.30 6.61 -8.21
C TYR A 272 -6.49 6.64 -9.50
N GLU A 273 -6.66 5.62 -10.32
CA GLU A 273 -6.14 5.62 -11.69
C GLU A 273 -7.08 6.40 -12.60
N THR A 274 -6.52 7.22 -13.47
CA THR A 274 -7.27 8.02 -14.47
C THR A 274 -6.49 8.12 -15.77
N ALA A 275 -7.18 8.19 -16.92
CA ALA A 275 -6.53 8.34 -18.22
C ALA A 275 -6.10 9.80 -18.45
N ARG A 276 -4.83 10.03 -18.78
CA ARG A 276 -4.27 11.31 -19.19
C ARG A 276 -3.14 11.09 -20.21
N GLY A 277 -3.14 11.84 -21.29
CA GLY A 277 -2.06 11.77 -22.29
C GLY A 277 -1.88 10.40 -22.95
N GLY A 278 -2.95 9.60 -23.05
CA GLY A 278 -2.89 8.25 -23.62
C GLY A 278 -2.44 7.16 -22.62
N HIS A 279 -2.08 7.53 -21.39
CA HIS A 279 -1.62 6.63 -20.35
C HIS A 279 -2.49 6.68 -19.11
N LEU A 280 -2.41 5.64 -18.27
CA LEU A 280 -2.94 5.67 -16.92
C LEU A 280 -2.04 6.52 -16.03
N GLN A 281 -2.66 7.40 -15.27
CA GLN A 281 -1.97 8.26 -14.32
C GLN A 281 -2.65 8.20 -12.95
N ILE A 282 -1.97 8.64 -11.91
CA ILE A 282 -2.53 8.68 -10.56
C ILE A 282 -3.19 10.03 -10.31
N GLY A 283 -4.52 9.99 -10.25
CA GLY A 283 -5.35 11.10 -9.81
C GLY A 283 -5.36 11.22 -8.28
N TYR A 284 -5.33 12.45 -7.80
CA TYR A 284 -5.41 12.81 -6.40
C TYR A 284 -6.48 13.89 -6.22
N ARG A 285 -7.44 13.65 -5.34
CA ARG A 285 -8.52 14.60 -5.08
C ARG A 285 -8.83 14.70 -3.58
N ASP A 286 -8.63 15.86 -3.02
CA ASP A 286 -9.27 16.25 -1.77
C ASP A 286 -10.75 16.53 -2.07
N LEU A 287 -11.68 15.83 -1.42
CA LEU A 287 -13.10 15.92 -1.75
C LEU A 287 -13.61 17.37 -1.58
N GLY A 288 -14.14 17.92 -2.67
CA GLY A 288 -14.54 19.33 -2.77
C GLY A 288 -13.52 20.22 -3.47
N ARG A 289 -12.35 19.70 -3.87
CA ARG A 289 -11.32 20.43 -4.63
C ARG A 289 -11.13 19.85 -6.05
N ARG A 290 -10.36 20.55 -6.89
CA ARG A 290 -9.98 20.07 -8.22
C ARG A 290 -9.07 18.86 -8.11
N GLU A 291 -9.09 18.01 -9.13
CA GLU A 291 -8.15 16.90 -9.33
C GLU A 291 -6.74 17.43 -9.56
N GLN A 292 -5.76 16.69 -9.03
CA GLN A 292 -4.36 16.82 -9.34
C GLN A 292 -3.87 15.47 -9.88
N ILE A 293 -2.96 15.48 -10.84
CA ILE A 293 -2.20 14.29 -11.23
C ILE A 293 -0.91 14.32 -10.41
N ILE A 294 -0.62 13.22 -9.71
CA ILE A 294 0.55 13.12 -8.83
C ILE A 294 1.63 12.18 -9.38
N SER A 295 1.34 11.42 -10.43
CA SER A 295 2.31 10.73 -11.24
C SER A 295 2.86 11.70 -12.30
N ASP A 296 3.42 12.82 -11.83
CA ASP A 296 4.02 13.84 -12.66
C ASP A 296 5.33 14.37 -12.07
N ARG A 297 6.08 15.09 -12.87
CA ARG A 297 7.28 15.79 -12.46
C ARG A 297 7.33 17.18 -13.08
N GLY A 298 7.19 18.20 -12.24
CA GLY A 298 7.24 19.59 -12.66
C GLY A 298 6.16 19.96 -13.70
N GLY A 299 4.96 19.38 -13.57
CA GLY A 299 3.84 19.57 -14.50
C GLY A 299 3.84 18.63 -15.72
N ASN A 300 4.88 17.80 -15.89
CA ASN A 300 4.93 16.79 -16.94
C ASN A 300 4.46 15.44 -16.40
N THR A 301 3.35 14.94 -16.92
CA THR A 301 2.80 13.63 -16.56
C THR A 301 3.76 12.50 -16.96
N GLY A 302 3.64 11.37 -16.27
CA GLY A 302 4.39 10.17 -16.60
C GLY A 302 4.21 9.78 -18.08
N ASN A 303 5.31 9.43 -18.74
CA ASN A 303 5.33 9.06 -20.17
C ASN A 303 4.87 7.61 -20.41
N ARG A 304 4.50 6.88 -19.38
CA ARG A 304 3.89 5.55 -19.39
C ARG A 304 2.90 5.40 -18.24
N ASP A 305 2.32 4.23 -18.11
CA ASP A 305 1.27 3.95 -17.12
C ASP A 305 1.76 3.99 -15.67
N SER A 306 0.95 4.58 -14.81
CA SER A 306 1.05 4.55 -13.36
C SER A 306 -0.20 3.92 -12.76
N ARG A 307 -0.06 3.00 -11.78
CA ARG A 307 -1.14 2.14 -11.28
C ARG A 307 -1.05 1.91 -9.77
N ALA A 308 -2.07 1.23 -9.21
CA ALA A 308 -2.12 0.70 -7.86
C ALA A 308 -1.81 1.74 -6.77
N PRO A 309 -2.54 2.87 -6.70
CA PRO A 309 -2.29 3.89 -5.69
C PRO A 309 -2.72 3.40 -4.29
N VAL A 310 -1.85 3.62 -3.29
CA VAL A 310 -2.15 3.38 -1.87
C VAL A 310 -1.92 4.67 -1.10
N ILE A 311 -2.87 5.06 -0.25
CA ILE A 311 -2.87 6.35 0.45
C ILE A 311 -2.70 6.18 1.96
N GLY A 312 -1.92 7.07 2.59
CA GLY A 312 -1.75 7.16 4.05
C GLY A 312 -1.90 8.59 4.58
N ASN A 313 -1.78 8.74 5.86
CA ASN A 313 -1.71 9.98 6.65
C ASN A 313 -2.40 11.20 6.03
N SER A 314 -3.71 11.21 6.01
CA SER A 314 -4.51 12.36 5.52
C SER A 314 -4.22 12.78 4.07
N GLY A 315 -3.67 11.87 3.25
CA GLY A 315 -3.28 12.14 1.87
C GLY A 315 -1.90 12.77 1.71
N TYR A 316 -1.11 12.89 2.78
CA TYR A 316 0.26 13.40 2.66
C TYR A 316 1.20 12.44 1.94
N TYR A 317 0.89 11.15 1.95
CA TYR A 317 1.70 10.11 1.34
C TYR A 317 0.84 9.24 0.43
N VAL A 318 1.30 9.03 -0.79
CA VAL A 318 0.71 8.09 -1.75
C VAL A 318 1.85 7.29 -2.37
N THR A 319 1.79 5.96 -2.29
CA THR A 319 2.68 5.10 -3.07
C THR A 319 1.92 4.52 -4.25
N PHE A 320 2.61 4.30 -5.35
CA PHE A 320 2.07 3.73 -6.58
C PHE A 320 3.18 3.06 -7.39
N GLU A 321 2.84 2.22 -8.34
CA GLU A 321 3.77 1.67 -9.31
C GLU A 321 3.67 2.42 -10.64
N SER A 322 4.78 2.54 -11.37
CA SER A 322 4.81 3.17 -12.67
C SER A 322 5.88 2.59 -13.58
N ASP A 323 5.52 2.42 -14.86
CA ASP A 323 6.43 2.10 -15.96
C ASP A 323 7.10 3.35 -16.55
N ALA A 324 6.80 4.56 -16.03
CA ALA A 324 7.26 5.83 -16.61
C ALA A 324 8.71 6.14 -16.24
N SER A 325 9.55 6.39 -17.23
CA SER A 325 10.96 6.71 -17.06
C SER A 325 11.26 8.18 -16.72
N ASN A 326 10.27 9.06 -16.78
CA ASN A 326 10.42 10.50 -16.54
C ASN A 326 9.96 10.96 -15.14
N LEU A 327 9.54 10.05 -14.28
CA LEU A 327 9.10 10.36 -12.91
C LEU A 327 10.28 10.34 -11.93
N GLY A 328 10.14 11.15 -10.89
CA GLY A 328 10.98 11.13 -9.72
C GLY A 328 12.44 11.57 -9.90
N VAL A 329 13.09 11.69 -8.78
CA VAL A 329 14.53 11.78 -8.65
C VAL A 329 14.98 10.67 -7.71
N ASN A 330 16.11 10.05 -7.99
CA ASN A 330 16.73 9.16 -7.03
C ASN A 330 17.25 9.96 -5.82
N ALA A 331 17.68 9.28 -4.76
CA ALA A 331 18.19 9.94 -3.55
C ALA A 331 19.43 10.84 -3.80
N LEU A 332 20.08 10.74 -4.95
CA LEU A 332 21.18 11.58 -5.38
C LEU A 332 20.72 12.80 -6.20
N GLY A 333 19.41 13.03 -6.35
CA GLY A 333 18.86 14.14 -7.14
C GLY A 333 18.97 13.96 -8.65
N ARG A 334 19.38 12.77 -9.14
CA ARG A 334 19.46 12.47 -10.57
C ARG A 334 18.07 12.15 -11.11
N ALA A 335 17.78 12.68 -12.29
CA ALA A 335 16.53 12.43 -12.99
C ALA A 335 16.50 11.02 -13.60
N GLY A 336 15.35 10.40 -13.51
CA GLY A 336 15.02 9.26 -14.35
C GLY A 336 15.14 7.91 -13.67
N ASP A 337 14.38 7.03 -14.26
CA ASP A 337 14.39 5.61 -14.06
C ASP A 337 15.00 5.01 -15.33
N GLY A 338 16.12 4.32 -15.19
CA GLY A 338 16.91 3.78 -16.31
C GLY A 338 16.79 2.27 -16.49
N ASN A 339 16.02 1.55 -15.64
CA ASN A 339 15.92 0.09 -15.71
C ASN A 339 14.88 -0.40 -16.72
N GLY A 340 13.95 0.46 -17.17
CA GLY A 340 12.93 0.17 -18.19
C GLY A 340 11.82 -0.76 -17.74
N VAL A 341 11.68 -1.01 -16.45
CA VAL A 341 10.62 -1.84 -15.84
C VAL A 341 9.79 -1.00 -14.85
N ALA A 342 8.70 -1.56 -14.34
CA ALA A 342 7.91 -0.86 -13.33
C ALA A 342 8.67 -0.67 -12.02
N ASP A 343 8.61 0.52 -11.47
CA ASP A 343 9.16 0.88 -10.17
C ASP A 343 8.09 1.40 -9.19
N VAL A 344 8.39 1.31 -7.91
CA VAL A 344 7.52 1.83 -6.85
C VAL A 344 7.93 3.24 -6.46
N TYR A 345 6.98 4.15 -6.54
CA TYR A 345 7.17 5.57 -6.22
C TYR A 345 6.45 5.96 -4.93
N LEU A 346 6.95 6.97 -4.24
CA LEU A 346 6.30 7.65 -3.13
C LEU A 346 6.12 9.13 -3.45
N TYR A 347 4.89 9.57 -3.55
CA TYR A 347 4.50 10.97 -3.58
C TYR A 347 4.33 11.51 -2.16
N THR A 348 4.83 12.72 -1.91
CA THR A 348 4.62 13.44 -0.64
C THR A 348 3.98 14.80 -0.91
N ASN A 349 2.78 15.01 -0.43
CA ASN A 349 2.05 16.28 -0.62
C ASN A 349 2.76 17.50 0.04
N VAL A 350 3.67 17.27 0.99
CA VAL A 350 4.39 18.35 1.69
C VAL A 350 5.50 18.95 0.82
N ARG A 351 6.10 18.15 -0.05
CA ARG A 351 7.26 18.55 -0.86
C ARG A 351 7.03 18.41 -2.36
N ASP A 352 5.85 17.98 -2.74
CA ASP A 352 5.49 17.68 -4.15
C ASP A 352 6.56 16.85 -4.90
N LEU A 353 7.19 15.94 -4.16
CA LEU A 353 8.35 15.18 -4.61
C LEU A 353 7.96 13.71 -4.78
N THR A 354 8.22 13.18 -5.97
CA THR A 354 8.08 11.76 -6.26
C THR A 354 9.45 11.07 -6.12
N LEU A 355 9.55 10.08 -5.23
CA LEU A 355 10.77 9.35 -4.93
C LEU A 355 10.63 7.90 -5.39
N VAL A 356 11.69 7.37 -6.03
CA VAL A 356 11.78 5.94 -6.38
C VAL A 356 12.01 5.12 -5.10
N GLN A 357 11.16 4.15 -4.85
CA GLN A 357 11.21 3.31 -3.65
C GLN A 357 11.79 1.92 -3.90
N SER A 358 11.75 1.43 -5.13
CA SER A 358 12.36 0.15 -5.51
C SER A 358 13.86 0.31 -5.81
N VAL A 359 14.63 0.80 -4.83
CA VAL A 359 16.06 1.07 -4.99
C VAL A 359 16.88 0.27 -3.99
N GLU A 360 18.08 -0.11 -4.38
CA GLU A 360 19.08 -0.65 -3.48
C GLU A 360 19.63 0.43 -2.51
N ARG A 361 20.52 -0.02 -1.59
CA ARG A 361 21.18 0.81 -0.58
C ARG A 361 21.85 2.06 -1.15
N LYS A 362 22.31 2.03 -2.41
CA LYS A 362 22.99 3.13 -3.11
C LYS A 362 22.07 4.10 -3.84
N ALA A 363 20.76 4.00 -3.63
CA ALA A 363 19.76 4.86 -4.26
C ALA A 363 19.65 4.71 -5.79
N GLU A 364 20.01 3.56 -6.34
CA GLU A 364 19.79 3.21 -7.74
C GLU A 364 18.56 2.32 -7.87
N PRO A 365 17.76 2.44 -8.95
CA PRO A 365 16.65 1.54 -9.22
C PRO A 365 17.16 0.09 -9.27
N VAL A 366 16.45 -0.83 -8.62
CA VAL A 366 16.78 -2.24 -8.74
C VAL A 366 16.49 -2.72 -10.16
N PRO A 367 17.36 -3.54 -10.78
CA PRO A 367 17.22 -3.94 -12.18
C PRO A 367 15.87 -4.60 -12.51
N GLY A 368 15.32 -5.38 -11.60
CA GLY A 368 14.01 -6.04 -11.75
C GLY A 368 12.81 -5.19 -11.35
N GLY A 369 13.03 -3.94 -10.94
CA GLY A 369 11.96 -3.02 -10.53
C GLY A 369 11.20 -3.45 -9.27
N GLY A 370 9.98 -2.93 -9.12
CA GLY A 370 9.07 -3.26 -8.02
C GLY A 370 7.62 -3.05 -8.40
N ARG A 371 6.73 -3.88 -7.83
CA ARG A 371 5.29 -3.88 -8.12
C ARG A 371 4.45 -4.03 -6.85
N HIS A 372 3.14 -3.84 -6.99
CA HIS A 372 2.12 -4.03 -5.96
C HIS A 372 2.48 -3.34 -4.63
N PRO A 373 2.70 -2.03 -4.63
CA PRO A 373 3.11 -1.33 -3.43
C PRO A 373 2.03 -1.30 -2.37
N SER A 374 2.43 -1.40 -1.11
CA SER A 374 1.59 -1.08 0.04
C SER A 374 2.42 -0.38 1.09
N MET A 375 1.83 0.54 1.87
CA MET A 375 2.58 1.30 2.85
C MET A 375 1.87 1.41 4.19
N SER A 376 2.65 1.58 5.24
CA SER A 376 2.12 1.94 6.56
C SER A 376 1.55 3.36 6.56
N PHE A 377 0.68 3.66 7.53
CA PHE A 377 -0.08 4.91 7.60
C PHE A 377 0.79 6.20 7.47
N TYR A 378 2.01 6.21 8.00
CA TYR A 378 2.95 7.33 7.92
C TYR A 378 4.07 7.10 6.90
N ALA A 379 3.94 6.15 5.99
CA ALA A 379 4.97 5.79 5.02
C ALA A 379 6.35 5.44 5.61
N ASN A 380 6.44 5.10 6.90
CA ASN A 380 7.70 4.63 7.48
C ASN A 380 8.19 3.32 6.84
N TYR A 381 7.25 2.53 6.35
CA TYR A 381 7.49 1.24 5.71
C TYR A 381 6.70 1.18 4.41
N VAL A 382 7.37 0.82 3.33
CA VAL A 382 6.76 0.50 2.04
C VAL A 382 7.11 -0.94 1.73
N VAL A 383 6.10 -1.77 1.46
CA VAL A 383 6.27 -3.14 1.00
C VAL A 383 5.97 -3.20 -0.50
N PHE A 384 6.67 -4.06 -1.20
CA PHE A 384 6.51 -4.30 -2.64
C PHE A 384 7.03 -5.69 -2.97
N ASP A 385 6.70 -6.20 -4.14
CA ASP A 385 7.34 -7.39 -4.68
C ASP A 385 8.29 -7.03 -5.83
N SER A 386 9.38 -7.79 -5.89
CA SER A 386 10.46 -7.63 -6.88
C SER A 386 11.11 -8.99 -7.13
N PRO A 387 11.71 -9.24 -8.31
CA PRO A 387 12.50 -10.44 -8.54
C PRO A 387 13.54 -10.68 -7.44
N GLY A 388 13.64 -11.91 -6.97
CA GLY A 388 14.58 -12.28 -5.91
C GLY A 388 15.80 -13.06 -6.41
N PRO A 389 16.97 -12.90 -5.79
CA PRO A 389 17.30 -11.94 -4.73
C PRO A 389 17.20 -10.49 -5.20
N LEU A 390 17.00 -9.55 -4.27
CA LEU A 390 16.87 -8.13 -4.62
C LEU A 390 18.10 -7.68 -5.44
N GLY A 391 17.83 -7.00 -6.57
CA GLY A 391 18.87 -6.66 -7.55
C GLY A 391 18.95 -7.63 -8.74
N ALA A 392 18.23 -8.75 -8.71
CA ALA A 392 18.10 -9.61 -9.89
C ALA A 392 17.23 -8.95 -10.97
N HIS A 393 17.58 -9.18 -12.24
CA HIS A 393 16.74 -8.73 -13.37
C HIS A 393 15.48 -9.59 -13.52
N ASN A 394 15.61 -10.88 -13.30
CA ASN A 394 14.55 -11.88 -13.49
C ASN A 394 14.55 -12.87 -12.31
N GLY A 395 13.45 -13.58 -12.16
CA GLY A 395 13.31 -14.63 -11.14
C GLY A 395 11.94 -14.59 -10.47
N PRO A 396 11.65 -15.52 -9.59
CA PRO A 396 10.42 -15.51 -8.82
C PRO A 396 10.37 -14.27 -7.95
N HIS A 397 9.27 -13.54 -8.01
CA HIS A 397 9.06 -12.36 -7.16
C HIS A 397 9.05 -12.75 -5.70
N GLN A 398 9.61 -11.87 -4.87
CA GLN A 398 9.63 -11.98 -3.41
C GLN A 398 9.16 -10.68 -2.77
N ILE A 399 8.68 -10.78 -1.53
CA ILE A 399 8.20 -9.60 -0.80
C ILE A 399 9.37 -8.92 -0.10
N TYR A 400 9.54 -7.66 -0.41
CA TYR A 400 10.50 -6.77 0.23
C TYR A 400 9.79 -5.63 0.97
N MET A 401 10.43 -5.14 2.00
CA MET A 401 9.99 -3.96 2.73
C MET A 401 11.15 -2.98 2.86
N ARG A 402 10.91 -1.74 2.43
CA ARG A 402 11.83 -0.64 2.66
C ARG A 402 11.42 0.16 3.89
N TYR A 403 12.37 0.35 4.78
CA TYR A 403 12.23 1.25 5.92
C TYR A 403 12.73 2.65 5.54
N LEU A 404 11.87 3.66 5.63
CA LEU A 404 12.16 5.04 5.26
C LEU A 404 12.55 5.92 6.45
N GLY A 405 12.66 5.34 7.64
CA GLY A 405 12.93 6.07 8.87
C GLY A 405 11.67 6.69 9.50
N PRO A 406 11.81 7.31 10.67
CA PRO A 406 10.74 8.10 11.28
C PRO A 406 10.51 9.35 10.42
N VAL A 407 9.29 9.46 9.88
CA VAL A 407 8.81 10.60 9.08
C VAL A 407 8.05 11.56 9.98
#